data_684f8402fa660bdc6ee645c1831d2589
#
_entry.id   684f8402fa660bdc6ee645c1831d2589
#
_cell.length_a   1.000
_cell.length_b   1.000
_cell.length_c   1.000
_cell.angle_alpha   90.00
_cell.angle_beta   90.00
_cell.angle_gamma   90.00
#
_symmetry.space_group_name_H-M   'P 1'
#
loop_
_entity.id
_entity.type
_entity.pdbx_description
1 polymer ?
#
loop_
_entity_poly.entity_id
_entity_poly.type
_entity_poly.pdbx_seq_one_letter_code
_entity_poly.pdbx_strand_id
1 'polypeptide(L)'
;QRVEQRRLADVGPARERDLRHHWRGQMLELRCRFQERDRTCDGLSRGFWNSVRITVPSTLISIFVASVNGYALANWKFKGADIFFTILIVGAFIPYQVMIYPLVIVLREMGIYGTLTGLVIVHTIFGMPILTLLFRNYFSSLPEELFKAARIDGAGFWQIYFRIMLPMSLPIFVVAMILQI
;
A
#
# COMPACT_ATOMS: atom_id res chain seq x y z
N GLN A 1 -41.16 -28.85 -43.59
CA GLN A 1 -41.97 -28.63 -42.37
C GLN A 1 -42.54 -29.96 -41.79
N ARG A 2 -43.02 -30.94 -42.57
CA ARG A 2 -43.54 -32.21 -42.05
C ARG A 2 -42.45 -33.16 -41.54
N VAL A 3 -41.23 -33.07 -42.00
CA VAL A 3 -40.11 -33.92 -41.57
C VAL A 3 -39.56 -33.43 -40.21
N GLU A 4 -39.61 -32.15 -39.97
CA GLU A 4 -39.14 -31.53 -38.72
C GLU A 4 -40.13 -31.77 -37.56
N GLN A 5 -41.43 -31.78 -37.85
CA GLN A 5 -42.46 -32.13 -36.86
C GLN A 5 -42.40 -33.60 -36.41
N ARG A 6 -41.97 -34.53 -37.26
CA ARG A 6 -41.79 -35.95 -36.88
C ARG A 6 -40.55 -36.16 -35.99
N ARG A 7 -39.52 -35.32 -36.12
CA ARG A 7 -38.35 -35.40 -35.22
C ARG A 7 -38.63 -34.93 -33.78
N LEU A 8 -39.61 -34.05 -33.60
CA LEU A 8 -40.00 -33.55 -32.28
C LEU A 8 -40.99 -34.49 -31.56
N ALA A 9 -41.71 -35.34 -32.26
CA ALA A 9 -42.67 -36.30 -31.69
C ALA A 9 -42.01 -37.58 -31.11
N ASP A 10 -40.76 -37.85 -31.41
CA ASP A 10 -40.03 -39.06 -31.00
C ASP A 10 -39.15 -38.89 -29.75
N VAL A 11 -39.39 -37.82 -29.01
CA VAL A 11 -38.72 -37.60 -27.70
C VAL A 11 -39.53 -38.34 -26.63
N GLY A 12 -39.29 -39.63 -26.50
CA GLY A 12 -39.95 -40.46 -25.50
C GLY A 12 -39.69 -39.99 -24.06
N PRO A 13 -40.55 -40.44 -23.11
CA PRO A 13 -40.52 -39.98 -21.72
C PRO A 13 -39.20 -40.24 -20.98
N ALA A 14 -38.35 -41.10 -21.52
CA ALA A 14 -36.98 -41.34 -21.02
C ALA A 14 -36.04 -40.18 -21.32
N ARG A 15 -36.14 -39.58 -22.51
CA ARG A 15 -35.31 -38.45 -22.94
C ARG A 15 -35.69 -37.16 -22.25
N GLU A 16 -36.97 -36.99 -21.92
CA GLU A 16 -37.46 -35.84 -21.15
C GLU A 16 -37.04 -35.92 -19.67
N ARG A 17 -36.87 -37.11 -19.11
CA ARG A 17 -36.31 -37.34 -17.79
C ARG A 17 -34.83 -37.02 -17.77
N ASP A 18 -34.09 -37.43 -18.80
CA ASP A 18 -32.65 -37.17 -18.91
C ASP A 18 -32.34 -35.67 -19.07
N LEU A 19 -33.14 -34.97 -19.87
CA LEU A 19 -33.06 -33.51 -19.99
C LEU A 19 -33.37 -32.82 -18.66
N ARG A 20 -34.36 -33.26 -17.90
CA ARG A 20 -34.70 -32.71 -16.59
C ARG A 20 -33.57 -32.93 -15.55
N HIS A 21 -32.91 -34.07 -15.58
CA HIS A 21 -31.76 -34.36 -14.74
C HIS A 21 -30.57 -33.48 -15.13
N HIS A 22 -30.33 -33.30 -16.44
CA HIS A 22 -29.27 -32.43 -16.93
C HIS A 22 -29.50 -30.95 -16.56
N TRP A 23 -30.71 -30.45 -16.73
CA TRP A 23 -31.06 -29.07 -16.31
C TRP A 23 -31.03 -28.88 -14.80
N ARG A 24 -31.41 -29.87 -14.01
CA ARG A 24 -31.28 -29.83 -12.55
C ARG A 24 -29.80 -29.81 -12.14
N GLY A 25 -28.94 -30.56 -12.80
CA GLY A 25 -27.49 -30.51 -12.57
C GLY A 25 -26.92 -29.16 -12.89
N GLN A 26 -27.24 -28.57 -14.03
CA GLN A 26 -26.79 -27.23 -14.43
C GLN A 26 -27.32 -26.13 -13.47
N MET A 27 -28.56 -26.23 -13.03
CA MET A 27 -29.13 -25.29 -12.05
C MET A 27 -28.48 -25.41 -10.67
N LEU A 28 -28.11 -26.64 -10.25
CA LEU A 28 -27.34 -26.82 -9.01
C LEU A 28 -25.93 -26.31 -9.14
N GLU A 29 -25.25 -26.50 -10.27
CA GLU A 29 -23.93 -25.91 -10.54
C GLU A 29 -23.97 -24.37 -10.56
N LEU A 30 -24.99 -23.80 -11.20
CA LEU A 30 -25.20 -22.35 -11.19
C LEU A 30 -25.46 -21.86 -9.77
N ARG A 31 -26.26 -22.57 -8.98
CA ARG A 31 -26.53 -22.21 -7.59
C ARG A 31 -25.28 -22.33 -6.70
N CYS A 32 -24.44 -23.34 -6.92
CA CYS A 32 -23.14 -23.46 -6.26
C CYS A 32 -22.20 -22.32 -6.66
N ARG A 33 -22.16 -21.95 -7.95
CA ARG A 33 -21.37 -20.81 -8.43
C ARG A 33 -21.85 -19.47 -7.84
N PHE A 34 -23.16 -19.28 -7.69
CA PHE A 34 -23.70 -18.09 -7.01
C PHE A 34 -23.36 -18.07 -5.52
N GLN A 35 -23.41 -19.20 -4.84
CA GLN A 35 -23.08 -19.32 -3.43
C GLN A 35 -21.57 -19.20 -3.16
N GLU A 36 -20.73 -19.63 -4.11
CA GLU A 36 -19.29 -19.41 -4.11
C GLU A 36 -18.95 -17.95 -4.41
N ARG A 37 -19.74 -17.27 -5.23
CA ARG A 37 -19.64 -15.83 -5.48
C ARG A 37 -19.99 -15.01 -4.23
N ASP A 38 -20.94 -15.41 -3.41
CA ASP A 38 -21.23 -14.79 -2.12
C ASP A 38 -20.04 -14.95 -1.15
N ARG A 39 -19.41 -16.12 -1.11
CA ARG A 39 -18.18 -16.34 -0.32
C ARG A 39 -16.99 -15.53 -0.85
N THR A 40 -16.91 -15.33 -2.16
CA THR A 40 -15.89 -14.46 -2.79
C THR A 40 -16.17 -12.98 -2.53
N CYS A 41 -17.42 -12.55 -2.42
CA CYS A 41 -17.77 -11.17 -2.03
C CYS A 41 -17.41 -10.89 -0.58
N ASP A 42 -17.63 -11.81 0.35
CA ASP A 42 -17.16 -11.71 1.74
C ASP A 42 -15.63 -11.72 1.83
N GLY A 43 -14.95 -12.52 1.00
CA GLY A 43 -13.50 -12.54 0.87
C GLY A 43 -12.95 -11.22 0.34
N LEU A 44 -13.61 -10.61 -0.64
CA LEU A 44 -13.23 -9.32 -1.21
C LEU A 44 -13.37 -8.19 -0.19
N SER A 45 -14.47 -8.16 0.56
CA SER A 45 -14.68 -7.20 1.64
C SER A 45 -13.61 -7.31 2.72
N ARG A 46 -13.30 -8.53 3.18
CA ARG A 46 -12.23 -8.76 4.15
C ARG A 46 -10.86 -8.37 3.61
N GLY A 47 -10.56 -8.69 2.34
CA GLY A 47 -9.33 -8.29 1.67
C GLY A 47 -9.19 -6.78 1.60
N PHE A 48 -10.24 -6.08 1.20
CA PHE A 48 -10.27 -4.63 1.16
C PHE A 48 -9.97 -3.99 2.53
N TRP A 49 -10.67 -4.43 3.59
CA TRP A 49 -10.43 -3.91 4.94
C TRP A 49 -9.02 -4.22 5.46
N ASN A 50 -8.47 -5.39 5.14
CA ASN A 50 -7.09 -5.71 5.49
C ASN A 50 -6.10 -4.81 4.75
N SER A 51 -6.33 -4.54 3.46
CA SER A 51 -5.51 -3.59 2.70
C SER A 51 -5.56 -2.19 3.30
N VAL A 52 -6.74 -1.68 3.65
CA VAL A 52 -6.90 -0.37 4.31
C VAL A 52 -6.15 -0.34 5.64
N ARG A 53 -6.27 -1.39 6.46
CA ARG A 53 -5.57 -1.49 7.76
C ARG A 53 -4.05 -1.55 7.65
N ILE A 54 -3.52 -1.97 6.52
CA ILE A 54 -2.07 -1.99 6.27
C ILE A 54 -1.66 -0.66 5.64
N THR A 55 -2.33 -0.24 4.56
CA THR A 55 -1.93 0.92 3.76
C THR A 55 -2.04 2.23 4.54
N VAL A 56 -3.15 2.47 5.23
CA VAL A 56 -3.34 3.75 5.93
C VAL A 56 -2.28 3.99 7.01
N PRO A 57 -2.04 3.11 7.98
CA PRO A 57 -1.03 3.36 8.99
C PRO A 57 0.39 3.37 8.43
N SER A 58 0.74 2.48 7.49
CA SER A 58 2.07 2.47 6.89
C SER A 58 2.36 3.75 6.12
N THR A 59 1.40 4.26 5.34
CA THR A 59 1.52 5.54 4.61
C THR A 59 1.70 6.72 5.56
N LEU A 60 0.86 6.84 6.58
CA LEU A 60 0.94 7.95 7.53
C LEU A 60 2.26 7.95 8.29
N ILE A 61 2.70 6.79 8.78
CA ILE A 61 3.97 6.66 9.52
C ILE A 61 5.16 6.95 8.59
N SER A 62 5.17 6.36 7.38
CA SER A 62 6.24 6.60 6.39
C SER A 62 6.37 8.07 6.04
N ILE A 63 5.27 8.75 5.72
CA ILE A 63 5.25 10.16 5.36
C ILE A 63 5.74 11.02 6.53
N PHE A 64 5.24 10.76 7.74
CA PHE A 64 5.65 11.52 8.91
C PHE A 64 7.15 11.39 9.18
N VAL A 65 7.67 10.16 9.26
CA VAL A 65 9.09 9.90 9.52
C VAL A 65 9.96 10.42 8.38
N ALA A 66 9.57 10.20 7.13
CA ALA A 66 10.31 10.68 5.96
C ALA A 66 10.34 12.22 5.88
N SER A 67 9.24 12.90 6.22
CA SER A 67 9.20 14.38 6.22
C SER A 67 10.10 14.98 7.31
N VAL A 68 10.10 14.38 8.50
CA VAL A 68 11.03 14.82 9.59
C VAL A 68 12.48 14.57 9.18
N ASN A 69 12.81 13.40 8.63
CA ASN A 69 14.14 13.09 8.12
C ASN A 69 14.55 14.03 6.99
N GLY A 70 13.67 14.26 6.01
CA GLY A 70 13.91 15.19 4.90
C GLY A 70 14.16 16.61 5.37
N TYR A 71 13.38 17.08 6.35
CA TYR A 71 13.56 18.38 6.98
C TYR A 71 14.91 18.48 7.72
N ALA A 72 15.25 17.47 8.52
CA ALA A 72 16.52 17.42 9.23
C ALA A 72 17.72 17.45 8.26
N LEU A 73 17.67 16.64 7.20
CA LEU A 73 18.73 16.55 6.19
C LEU A 73 18.85 17.82 5.32
N ALA A 74 17.75 18.53 5.08
CA ALA A 74 17.77 19.76 4.29
C ALA A 74 18.31 20.97 5.07
N ASN A 75 17.85 21.17 6.31
CA ASN A 75 18.03 22.43 7.02
C ASN A 75 18.96 22.35 8.24
N TRP A 76 19.23 21.13 8.74
CA TRP A 76 20.08 20.93 9.91
C TRP A 76 21.38 20.22 9.52
N LYS A 77 22.46 21.02 9.41
CA LYS A 77 23.80 20.49 9.09
C LYS A 77 24.38 19.79 10.32
N PHE A 78 24.23 18.48 10.42
CA PHE A 78 24.87 17.66 11.44
C PHE A 78 25.96 16.75 10.84
N LYS A 79 26.98 16.42 11.63
CA LYS A 79 28.04 15.52 11.19
C LYS A 79 27.48 14.16 10.82
N GLY A 80 27.69 13.71 9.59
CA GLY A 80 27.19 12.41 9.09
C GLY A 80 25.86 12.47 8.33
N ALA A 81 25.22 13.64 8.16
CA ALA A 81 23.98 13.79 7.40
C ALA A 81 24.09 13.24 5.96
N ASP A 82 25.19 13.55 5.29
CA ASP A 82 25.43 13.09 3.90
C ASP A 82 25.66 11.57 3.84
N ILE A 83 26.36 11.01 4.81
CA ILE A 83 26.58 9.56 4.89
C ILE A 83 25.25 8.84 5.13
N PHE A 84 24.45 9.31 6.08
CA PHE A 84 23.13 8.76 6.38
C PHE A 84 22.22 8.83 5.14
N PHE A 85 22.20 9.97 4.45
CA PHE A 85 21.42 10.15 3.24
C PHE A 85 21.89 9.22 2.10
N THR A 86 23.21 9.08 1.92
CA THR A 86 23.78 8.17 0.93
C THR A 86 23.39 6.73 1.19
N ILE A 87 23.49 6.27 2.45
CA ILE A 87 23.08 4.91 2.85
C ILE A 87 21.59 4.70 2.57
N LEU A 88 20.75 5.67 2.90
CA LEU A 88 19.31 5.61 2.62
C LEU A 88 19.01 5.45 1.13
N ILE A 89 19.68 6.23 0.27
CA ILE A 89 19.49 6.17 -1.17
C ILE A 89 20.01 4.86 -1.73
N VAL A 90 21.22 4.43 -1.37
CA VAL A 90 21.77 3.15 -1.80
C VAL A 90 20.84 2.01 -1.40
N GLY A 91 20.28 2.05 -0.18
CA GLY A 91 19.29 1.09 0.28
C GLY A 91 18.01 1.05 -0.59
N ALA A 92 17.58 2.20 -1.13
CA ALA A 92 16.41 2.27 -2.00
C ALA A 92 16.62 1.57 -3.36
N PHE A 93 17.86 1.47 -3.84
CA PHE A 93 18.19 0.79 -5.09
C PHE A 93 18.40 -0.71 -4.96
N ILE A 94 18.44 -1.25 -3.73
CA ILE A 94 18.52 -2.70 -3.51
C ILE A 94 17.16 -3.30 -3.89
N PRO A 95 17.11 -4.25 -4.85
CA PRO A 95 15.86 -4.92 -5.20
C PRO A 95 15.26 -5.60 -3.98
N TYR A 96 13.99 -5.30 -3.67
CA TYR A 96 13.31 -5.86 -2.50
C TYR A 96 13.27 -7.39 -2.52
N GLN A 97 13.34 -8.01 -3.71
CA GLN A 97 13.37 -9.46 -3.89
C GLN A 97 14.57 -10.10 -3.18
N VAL A 98 15.73 -9.44 -3.20
CA VAL A 98 16.95 -9.91 -2.53
C VAL A 98 16.79 -9.82 -1.01
N MET A 99 16.04 -8.83 -0.54
CA MET A 99 15.81 -8.58 0.89
C MET A 99 14.74 -9.48 1.52
N ILE A 100 13.90 -10.16 0.71
CA ILE A 100 12.78 -10.96 1.24
C ILE A 100 13.27 -12.04 2.20
N TYR A 101 14.31 -12.80 1.85
CA TYR A 101 14.79 -13.90 2.66
C TYR A 101 15.32 -13.44 4.03
N PRO A 102 16.30 -12.51 4.13
CA PRO A 102 16.75 -12.00 5.41
C PRO A 102 15.63 -11.30 6.20
N LEU A 103 14.72 -10.60 5.52
CA LEU A 103 13.59 -9.96 6.15
C LEU A 103 12.65 -10.95 6.85
N VAL A 104 12.34 -12.07 6.20
CA VAL A 104 11.52 -13.15 6.81
C VAL A 104 12.16 -13.70 8.07
N ILE A 105 13.49 -13.89 8.07
CA ILE A 105 14.21 -14.37 9.26
C ILE A 105 14.06 -13.37 10.40
N VAL A 106 14.36 -12.10 10.15
CA VAL A 106 14.24 -11.03 11.16
C VAL A 106 12.81 -10.92 11.71
N LEU A 107 11.80 -10.94 10.86
CA LEU A 107 10.40 -10.86 11.29
C LEU A 107 9.98 -12.08 12.13
N ARG A 108 10.52 -13.26 11.85
CA ARG A 108 10.29 -14.47 12.65
C ARG A 108 10.94 -14.37 14.02
N GLU A 109 12.18 -13.93 14.10
CA GLU A 109 12.89 -13.70 15.35
C GLU A 109 12.20 -12.64 16.22
N MET A 110 11.64 -11.59 15.60
CA MET A 110 10.84 -10.58 16.29
C MET A 110 9.43 -11.07 16.67
N GLY A 111 9.00 -12.25 16.22
CA GLY A 111 7.67 -12.80 16.51
C GLY A 111 6.51 -12.09 15.80
N ILE A 112 6.79 -11.25 14.80
CA ILE A 112 5.78 -10.47 14.06
C ILE A 112 5.56 -10.95 12.62
N TYR A 113 6.18 -12.08 12.26
CA TYR A 113 5.97 -12.70 10.96
C TYR A 113 4.51 -13.14 10.78
N GLY A 114 3.93 -12.84 9.62
CA GLY A 114 2.53 -13.17 9.30
C GLY A 114 1.48 -12.30 10.00
N THR A 115 1.89 -11.24 10.70
CA THR A 115 0.97 -10.28 11.34
C THR A 115 0.76 -9.03 10.49
N LEU A 116 -0.38 -8.36 10.66
CA LEU A 116 -0.63 -7.06 10.02
C LEU A 116 0.39 -6.00 10.45
N THR A 117 0.81 -6.03 11.71
CA THR A 117 1.83 -5.13 12.25
C THR A 117 3.18 -5.31 11.55
N GLY A 118 3.60 -6.57 11.32
CA GLY A 118 4.81 -6.86 10.55
C GLY A 118 4.75 -6.28 9.14
N LEU A 119 3.62 -6.41 8.45
CA LEU A 119 3.42 -5.83 7.12
C LEU A 119 3.47 -4.30 7.13
N VAL A 120 2.83 -3.65 8.11
CA VAL A 120 2.89 -2.18 8.28
C VAL A 120 4.33 -1.70 8.46
N ILE A 121 5.11 -2.37 9.30
CA ILE A 121 6.52 -2.01 9.55
C ILE A 121 7.35 -2.17 8.27
N VAL A 122 7.18 -3.26 7.54
CA VAL A 122 7.89 -3.52 6.28
C VAL A 122 7.57 -2.45 5.25
N HIS A 123 6.29 -2.15 5.01
CA HIS A 123 5.90 -1.10 4.06
C HIS A 123 6.42 0.28 4.48
N THR A 124 6.43 0.57 5.78
CA THR A 124 6.98 1.82 6.30
C THR A 124 8.48 1.93 5.99
N ILE A 125 9.26 0.90 6.28
CA ILE A 125 10.72 0.91 6.06
C ILE A 125 11.06 1.04 4.57
N PHE A 126 10.40 0.30 3.71
CA PHE A 126 10.68 0.35 2.27
C PHE A 126 10.22 1.66 1.61
N GLY A 127 9.18 2.31 2.12
CA GLY A 127 8.71 3.61 1.63
C GLY A 127 9.60 4.79 2.03
N MET A 128 10.25 4.71 3.21
CA MET A 128 11.01 5.83 3.78
C MET A 128 12.10 6.42 2.89
N PRO A 129 12.96 5.65 2.18
CA PRO A 129 14.08 6.23 1.44
C PRO A 129 13.63 7.19 0.34
N ILE A 130 12.69 6.76 -0.49
CA ILE A 130 12.16 7.55 -1.62
C ILE A 130 11.43 8.80 -1.11
N LEU A 131 10.60 8.64 -0.08
CA LEU A 131 9.89 9.76 0.54
C LEU A 131 10.84 10.74 1.21
N THR A 132 11.89 10.27 1.89
CA THR A 132 12.90 11.14 2.49
C THR A 132 13.64 11.97 1.43
N LEU A 133 13.98 11.36 0.29
CA LEU A 133 14.56 12.06 -0.86
C LEU A 133 13.61 13.15 -1.38
N LEU A 134 12.33 12.81 -1.55
CA LEU A 134 11.29 13.72 -2.01
C LEU A 134 11.17 14.94 -1.09
N PHE A 135 11.04 14.71 0.22
CA PHE A 135 10.92 15.78 1.22
C PHE A 135 12.19 16.59 1.34
N ARG A 136 13.37 15.96 1.33
CA ARG A 136 14.66 16.67 1.37
C ARG A 136 14.78 17.63 0.20
N ASN A 137 14.50 17.18 -1.02
CA ASN A 137 14.60 18.02 -2.21
C ASN A 137 13.60 19.19 -2.15
N TYR A 138 12.38 18.95 -1.69
CA TYR A 138 11.38 20.01 -1.51
C TYR A 138 11.82 21.03 -0.46
N PHE A 139 12.22 20.60 0.73
CA PHE A 139 12.65 21.51 1.78
C PHE A 139 13.91 22.28 1.42
N SER A 140 14.82 21.71 0.63
CA SER A 140 16.00 22.40 0.10
C SER A 140 15.67 23.45 -0.97
N SER A 141 14.51 23.39 -1.59
CA SER A 141 14.04 24.38 -2.57
C SER A 141 13.36 25.60 -1.92
N LEU A 142 13.04 25.52 -0.64
CA LEU A 142 12.45 26.64 0.09
C LEU A 142 13.49 27.73 0.39
N PRO A 143 13.08 29.02 0.42
CA PRO A 143 13.99 30.10 0.73
C PRO A 143 14.66 29.93 2.10
N GLU A 144 15.98 29.95 2.12
CA GLU A 144 16.79 29.78 3.36
C GLU A 144 16.54 30.91 4.36
N GLU A 145 16.13 32.09 3.87
CA GLU A 145 15.83 33.27 4.65
C GLU A 145 14.72 33.03 5.68
N LEU A 146 13.70 32.26 5.32
CA LEU A 146 12.62 31.90 6.24
C LEU A 146 13.12 31.08 7.42
N PHE A 147 14.03 30.16 7.16
CA PHE A 147 14.63 29.33 8.17
C PHE A 147 15.57 30.11 9.08
N LYS A 148 16.37 31.01 8.49
CA LYS A 148 17.29 31.91 9.24
C LYS A 148 16.51 32.89 10.12
N ALA A 149 15.45 33.52 9.60
CA ALA A 149 14.60 34.44 10.37
C ALA A 149 13.98 33.73 11.59
N ALA A 150 13.39 32.55 11.38
CA ALA A 150 12.80 31.78 12.47
C ALA A 150 13.85 31.40 13.57
N ARG A 151 15.09 31.12 13.17
CA ARG A 151 16.18 30.85 14.11
C ARG A 151 16.61 32.07 14.91
N ILE A 152 16.63 33.25 14.28
CA ILE A 152 16.92 34.53 14.95
C ILE A 152 15.84 34.81 16.00
N ASP A 153 14.57 34.49 15.69
CA ASP A 153 13.44 34.60 16.63
C ASP A 153 13.47 33.53 17.75
N GLY A 154 14.50 32.69 17.79
CA GLY A 154 14.70 31.68 18.83
C GLY A 154 13.84 30.41 18.64
N ALA A 155 13.25 30.17 17.46
CA ALA A 155 12.44 29.00 17.21
C ALA A 155 13.30 27.72 17.17
N GLY A 156 12.90 26.72 17.94
CA GLY A 156 13.51 25.39 17.97
C GLY A 156 13.10 24.50 16.78
N PHE A 157 13.75 23.33 16.67
CA PHE A 157 13.53 22.34 15.59
C PHE A 157 12.06 22.04 15.32
N TRP A 158 11.34 21.59 16.33
CA TRP A 158 9.92 21.22 16.22
C TRP A 158 9.00 22.40 15.94
N GLN A 159 9.37 23.58 16.48
CA GLN A 159 8.58 24.79 16.29
C GLN A 159 8.63 25.27 14.83
N ILE A 160 9.82 25.25 14.23
CA ILE A 160 10.00 25.56 12.80
C ILE A 160 9.30 24.52 11.96
N TYR A 161 9.46 23.22 12.29
CA TYR A 161 8.82 22.14 11.54
C TYR A 161 7.29 22.27 11.50
N PHE A 162 6.64 22.35 12.66
CA PHE A 162 5.16 22.34 12.71
C PHE A 162 4.52 23.67 12.30
N ARG A 163 5.16 24.82 12.58
CA ARG A 163 4.57 26.14 12.32
C ARG A 163 4.89 26.71 10.95
N ILE A 164 6.02 26.35 10.37
CA ILE A 164 6.50 26.92 9.11
C ILE A 164 6.57 25.85 8.02
N MET A 165 7.36 24.82 8.23
CA MET A 165 7.66 23.84 7.19
C MET A 165 6.46 22.99 6.82
N LEU A 166 5.73 22.46 7.79
CA LEU A 166 4.57 21.61 7.56
C LEU A 166 3.46 22.31 6.76
N PRO A 167 2.98 23.52 7.14
CA PRO A 167 1.92 24.18 6.39
C PRO A 167 2.34 24.60 4.97
N MET A 168 3.61 24.97 4.78
CA MET A 168 4.13 25.32 3.45
C MET A 168 4.30 24.09 2.54
N SER A 169 4.43 22.90 3.12
CA SER A 169 4.70 21.66 2.40
C SER A 169 3.46 20.81 2.09
N LEU A 170 2.25 21.30 2.32
CA LEU A 170 1.02 20.58 2.02
C LEU A 170 0.98 19.96 0.60
N PRO A 171 1.43 20.63 -0.47
CA PRO A 171 1.42 20.04 -1.80
C PRO A 171 2.29 18.79 -1.91
N ILE A 172 3.48 18.80 -1.29
CA ILE A 172 4.38 17.64 -1.35
C ILE A 172 3.87 16.46 -0.51
N PHE A 173 3.11 16.72 0.56
CA PHE A 173 2.44 15.67 1.33
C PHE A 173 1.40 14.92 0.49
N VAL A 174 0.66 15.63 -0.37
CA VAL A 174 -0.28 14.99 -1.31
C VAL A 174 0.47 14.10 -2.31
N VAL A 175 1.58 14.58 -2.88
CA VAL A 175 2.43 13.77 -3.77
C VAL A 175 2.99 12.55 -3.05
N ALA A 176 3.46 12.71 -1.82
CA ALA A 176 3.98 11.63 -0.99
C ALA A 176 2.90 10.56 -0.70
N MET A 177 1.65 10.98 -0.44
CA MET A 177 0.53 10.06 -0.29
C MET A 177 0.27 9.24 -1.55
N ILE A 178 0.26 9.88 -2.71
CA ILE A 178 0.03 9.20 -4.00
C ILE A 178 1.14 8.20 -4.31
N LEU A 179 2.39 8.53 -3.96
CA LEU A 179 3.53 7.64 -4.20
C LEU A 179 3.57 6.43 -3.27
N GLN A 180 2.98 6.54 -2.06
CA GLN A 180 3.06 5.50 -1.04
C GLN A 180 1.87 4.53 -1.08
N ILE A 181 0.75 4.90 -1.72
CA ILE A 181 -0.44 4.05 -1.88
C ILE A 181 -0.30 3.14 -3.09
#